data_fb8e43e777a0d743d94bd53321c990c0
#
_entry.id   fb8e43e777a0d743d94bd53321c990c0
#
_cell.length_a   1.000
_cell.length_b   1.000
_cell.length_c   1.000
_cell.angle_alpha   90.00
_cell.angle_beta   90.00
_cell.angle_gamma   90.00
#
_symmetry.space_group_name_H-M   'P 1'
#
loop_
_entity.id
_entity.type
_entity.pdbx_description
1 polymer ?
#
loop_
_entity_poly.entity_id
_entity_poly.type
_entity_poly.pdbx_seq_one_letter_code
_entity_poly.pdbx_strand_id
1 'polypeptide(L)'
;MLIVLQLQKPNPMKHSVLLLSAALSLAAASAYAQAAKSSPSANASASPSTPPTIASAIDREISIIEKEVVEAAEAMPEDKFDFSPEKLNLSGSDYKGVRTFGAQVKHIAASNYLIWSPITGEKPPDTVNDGKGPDNMKAKAEIIKYLKDSFAFGHKAVATLTSSNLVEPITSGSGRPTTRLFLATFAPAHCFDHYGQIVEYLRMNGIVPPASRGQ
;
A
#
# COMPACT_ATOMS: atom_id res chain seq x y z
N MET A 1 5.85 -26.75 54.19
CA MET A 1 5.68 -25.30 54.00
C MET A 1 4.40 -25.10 53.22
N LEU A 2 3.29 -24.86 53.95
CA LEU A 2 1.94 -24.72 53.37
C LEU A 2 1.77 -23.27 52.87
N ILE A 3 1.44 -23.11 51.60
CA ILE A 3 1.04 -21.81 51.04
C ILE A 3 -0.48 -21.71 51.15
N VAL A 4 -0.95 -20.79 52.00
CA VAL A 4 -2.39 -20.46 52.15
C VAL A 4 -2.78 -19.47 51.09
N LEU A 5 -3.64 -19.88 50.15
CA LEU A 5 -4.30 -18.97 49.24
C LEU A 5 -5.41 -18.17 49.98
N GLN A 6 -5.27 -16.86 50.06
CA GLN A 6 -6.34 -15.98 50.52
C GLN A 6 -7.31 -15.67 49.37
N LEU A 7 -8.54 -16.15 49.49
CA LEU A 7 -9.65 -15.80 48.65
C LEU A 7 -10.16 -14.39 48.99
N GLN A 8 -10.08 -13.48 48.01
CA GLN A 8 -10.60 -12.12 48.14
C GLN A 8 -12.12 -12.13 47.91
N LYS A 9 -12.88 -11.57 48.89
CA LYS A 9 -14.34 -11.48 48.85
C LYS A 9 -14.80 -10.48 47.78
N PRO A 10 -15.91 -10.73 47.03
CA PRO A 10 -16.46 -9.81 46.08
C PRO A 10 -17.16 -8.62 46.76
N ASN A 11 -16.96 -7.43 46.21
CA ASN A 11 -17.48 -6.16 46.64
C ASN A 11 -18.96 -5.96 46.19
N PRO A 12 -19.93 -5.72 47.05
CA PRO A 12 -21.32 -5.56 46.67
C PRO A 12 -21.67 -4.08 46.44
N MET A 13 -21.36 -3.55 45.28
CA MET A 13 -21.92 -2.24 44.85
C MET A 13 -21.84 -2.13 43.34
N LYS A 14 -22.95 -2.36 42.66
CA LYS A 14 -23.24 -1.85 41.28
C LYS A 14 -24.52 -2.47 40.71
N HIS A 15 -25.66 -2.34 41.40
CA HIS A 15 -26.98 -2.67 40.83
C HIS A 15 -27.96 -1.50 40.83
N SER A 16 -27.50 -0.25 40.66
CA SER A 16 -28.39 0.91 40.69
C SER A 16 -28.28 1.86 39.48
N VAL A 17 -27.72 1.44 38.37
CA VAL A 17 -27.59 2.31 37.18
C VAL A 17 -28.32 1.77 35.91
N LEU A 18 -29.17 0.74 36.04
CA LEU A 18 -29.78 0.12 34.86
C LEU A 18 -31.24 0.45 34.62
N LEU A 19 -31.84 1.47 35.27
CA LEU A 19 -33.25 1.80 35.10
C LEU A 19 -33.56 3.23 34.65
N LEU A 20 -32.58 4.02 34.16
CA LEU A 20 -32.86 5.39 33.70
C LEU A 20 -32.53 5.65 32.22
N SER A 21 -32.23 4.65 31.43
CA SER A 21 -31.90 4.80 29.99
C SER A 21 -32.98 4.32 29.01
N ALA A 22 -34.14 3.86 29.48
CA ALA A 22 -35.19 3.34 28.60
C ALA A 22 -36.30 4.36 28.26
N ALA A 23 -36.28 5.58 28.80
CA ALA A 23 -37.37 6.56 28.60
C ALA A 23 -37.03 7.70 27.61
N LEU A 24 -35.81 7.76 27.05
CA LEU A 24 -35.40 8.86 26.16
C LEU A 24 -35.26 8.46 24.67
N SER A 25 -35.58 7.23 24.32
CA SER A 25 -35.40 6.71 22.94
C SER A 25 -36.67 6.76 22.07
N LEU A 26 -37.85 7.18 22.60
CA LEU A 26 -39.09 7.21 21.81
C LEU A 26 -39.47 8.57 21.23
N ALA A 27 -38.77 9.66 21.58
CA ALA A 27 -39.09 11.01 21.06
C ALA A 27 -38.28 11.41 19.81
N ALA A 28 -37.22 10.65 19.42
CA ALA A 28 -36.38 11.00 18.28
C ALA A 28 -36.81 10.36 16.95
N ALA A 29 -37.75 9.41 16.98
CA ALA A 29 -38.15 8.71 15.75
C ALA A 29 -39.18 9.48 14.89
N SER A 30 -39.82 10.53 15.41
CA SER A 30 -40.86 11.29 14.67
C SER A 30 -40.33 12.49 13.88
N ALA A 31 -39.09 12.92 14.10
CA ALA A 31 -38.50 14.06 13.40
C ALA A 31 -37.77 13.69 12.07
N TYR A 32 -37.46 12.41 11.85
CA TYR A 32 -36.75 11.96 10.63
C TYR A 32 -37.71 11.62 9.46
N ALA A 33 -39.01 11.52 9.69
CA ALA A 33 -39.96 11.15 8.64
C ALA A 33 -40.45 12.33 7.78
N GLN A 34 -40.14 13.58 8.09
CA GLN A 34 -40.64 14.77 7.40
C GLN A 34 -39.64 15.50 6.52
N ALA A 35 -38.36 15.10 6.52
CA ALA A 35 -37.31 15.70 5.67
C ALA A 35 -37.04 14.95 4.33
N ALA A 36 -37.85 13.93 4.04
CA ALA A 36 -37.63 13.09 2.82
C ALA A 36 -38.52 13.49 1.63
N LYS A 37 -39.11 14.70 1.62
CA LYS A 37 -39.86 15.19 0.46
C LYS A 37 -39.35 16.55 0.02
N SER A 38 -38.30 16.56 -0.74
CA SER A 38 -37.93 17.50 -1.83
C SER A 38 -36.40 17.51 -2.06
N SER A 39 -35.87 16.42 -2.55
CA SER A 39 -34.61 16.53 -3.33
C SER A 39 -35.02 16.51 -4.80
N PRO A 40 -34.61 17.48 -5.62
CA PRO A 40 -34.78 17.34 -7.05
C PRO A 40 -33.97 16.13 -7.51
N SER A 41 -34.64 15.17 -8.13
CA SER A 41 -34.02 14.07 -8.83
C SER A 41 -33.13 14.65 -9.91
N ALA A 42 -31.85 14.85 -9.59
CA ALA A 42 -30.85 14.98 -10.61
C ALA A 42 -30.77 13.61 -11.30
N ASN A 43 -31.46 13.50 -12.43
CA ASN A 43 -31.27 12.46 -13.39
C ASN A 43 -29.82 12.63 -13.95
N ALA A 44 -28.85 12.26 -13.14
CA ALA A 44 -27.53 11.94 -13.67
C ALA A 44 -27.74 10.68 -14.49
N SER A 45 -27.85 10.83 -15.79
CA SER A 45 -27.70 9.74 -16.76
C SER A 45 -26.35 9.10 -16.44
N ALA A 46 -26.36 8.06 -15.63
CA ALA A 46 -25.20 7.21 -15.45
C ALA A 46 -24.94 6.59 -16.82
N SER A 47 -23.92 7.10 -17.49
CA SER A 47 -23.37 6.41 -18.67
C SER A 47 -23.19 4.95 -18.29
N PRO A 48 -23.56 3.99 -19.14
CA PRO A 48 -23.41 2.57 -18.82
C PRO A 48 -21.92 2.33 -18.52
N SER A 49 -21.60 2.18 -17.24
CA SER A 49 -20.24 1.85 -16.82
C SER A 49 -19.94 0.45 -17.32
N THR A 50 -18.93 0.31 -18.14
CA THR A 50 -18.41 -1.00 -18.54
C THR A 50 -18.18 -1.82 -17.26
N PRO A 51 -18.69 -3.06 -17.16
CA PRO A 51 -18.46 -3.88 -16.00
C PRO A 51 -16.97 -3.99 -15.68
N PRO A 52 -16.56 -3.92 -14.40
CA PRO A 52 -15.17 -4.05 -14.04
C PRO A 52 -14.61 -5.41 -14.47
N THR A 53 -13.40 -5.41 -14.99
CA THR A 53 -12.64 -6.61 -15.32
C THR A 53 -11.57 -6.86 -14.28
N ILE A 54 -10.99 -8.07 -14.24
CA ILE A 54 -9.84 -8.35 -13.37
C ILE A 54 -8.68 -7.42 -13.71
N ALA A 55 -8.42 -7.19 -14.98
CA ALA A 55 -7.40 -6.23 -15.43
C ALA A 55 -7.65 -4.82 -14.85
N SER A 56 -8.88 -4.29 -14.97
CA SER A 56 -9.19 -2.95 -14.45
C SER A 56 -9.17 -2.88 -12.91
N ALA A 57 -9.48 -3.97 -12.20
CA ALA A 57 -9.40 -4.01 -10.75
C ALA A 57 -7.94 -3.96 -10.27
N ILE A 58 -7.05 -4.75 -10.89
CA ILE A 58 -5.62 -4.74 -10.58
C ILE A 58 -4.99 -3.40 -11.00
N ASP A 59 -5.35 -2.86 -12.15
CA ASP A 59 -4.87 -1.56 -12.64
C ASP A 59 -5.19 -0.41 -11.65
N ARG A 60 -6.38 -0.47 -11.06
CA ARG A 60 -6.75 0.47 -9.99
C ARG A 60 -5.88 0.31 -8.75
N GLU A 61 -5.56 -0.92 -8.34
CA GLU A 61 -4.66 -1.18 -7.21
C GLU A 61 -3.26 -0.65 -7.49
N ILE A 62 -2.74 -0.89 -8.71
CA ILE A 62 -1.47 -0.33 -9.15
C ILE A 62 -1.50 1.21 -9.07
N SER A 63 -2.56 1.84 -9.58
CA SER A 63 -2.69 3.31 -9.57
C SER A 63 -2.68 3.89 -8.15
N ILE A 64 -3.27 3.19 -7.18
CA ILE A 64 -3.27 3.61 -5.77
C ILE A 64 -1.84 3.57 -5.22
N ILE A 65 -1.16 2.44 -5.34
CA ILE A 65 0.18 2.29 -4.76
C ILE A 65 1.23 3.09 -5.52
N GLU A 66 1.10 3.26 -6.84
CA GLU A 66 1.95 4.15 -7.63
C GLU A 66 1.91 5.57 -7.07
N LYS A 67 0.70 6.12 -6.90
CA LYS A 67 0.52 7.46 -6.32
C LYS A 67 1.22 7.58 -4.98
N GLU A 68 0.98 6.65 -4.07
CA GLU A 68 1.53 6.69 -2.71
C GLU A 68 3.07 6.57 -2.70
N VAL A 69 3.65 5.66 -3.47
CA VAL A 69 5.10 5.45 -3.53
C VAL A 69 5.80 6.63 -4.22
N VAL A 70 5.23 7.14 -5.32
CA VAL A 70 5.80 8.28 -6.05
C VAL A 70 5.74 9.53 -5.19
N GLU A 71 4.61 9.84 -4.56
CA GLU A 71 4.48 11.00 -3.66
C GLU A 71 5.43 10.90 -2.46
N ALA A 72 5.61 9.70 -1.88
CA ALA A 72 6.57 9.48 -0.80
C ALA A 72 8.02 9.70 -1.27
N ALA A 73 8.38 9.21 -2.46
CA ALA A 73 9.69 9.42 -3.05
C ALA A 73 9.95 10.90 -3.35
N GLU A 74 8.94 11.62 -3.86
CA GLU A 74 9.02 13.06 -4.12
C GLU A 74 9.13 13.90 -2.85
N ALA A 75 8.53 13.44 -1.73
CA ALA A 75 8.56 14.15 -0.46
C ALA A 75 9.94 14.14 0.22
N MET A 76 10.78 13.14 -0.03
CA MET A 76 12.12 13.07 0.55
C MET A 76 13.04 14.08 -0.14
N PRO A 77 13.73 14.99 0.61
CA PRO A 77 14.75 15.86 0.04
C PRO A 77 15.90 15.09 -0.60
N GLU A 78 16.51 15.63 -1.64
CA GLU A 78 17.57 14.97 -2.40
C GLU A 78 18.78 14.60 -1.54
N ASP A 79 19.20 15.50 -0.64
CA ASP A 79 20.28 15.28 0.31
C ASP A 79 19.99 14.18 1.35
N LYS A 80 18.75 13.68 1.38
CA LYS A 80 18.32 12.58 2.25
C LYS A 80 18.13 11.26 1.52
N PHE A 81 18.39 11.20 0.21
CA PHE A 81 18.24 9.95 -0.55
C PHE A 81 19.21 8.85 -0.10
N ASP A 82 20.33 9.21 0.49
CA ASP A 82 21.27 8.25 1.09
C ASP A 82 21.00 7.97 2.58
N PHE A 83 19.89 8.46 3.17
CA PHE A 83 19.49 8.12 4.52
C PHE A 83 19.13 6.64 4.63
N SER A 84 19.60 6.00 5.71
CA SER A 84 19.11 4.73 6.21
C SER A 84 18.99 4.79 7.73
N PRO A 85 18.16 3.95 8.38
CA PRO A 85 18.04 3.90 9.84
C PRO A 85 19.37 3.62 10.56
N GLU A 86 20.33 2.98 9.91
CA GLU A 86 21.69 2.76 10.42
C GLU A 86 22.36 4.07 10.88
N LYS A 87 22.09 5.19 10.17
CA LYS A 87 22.66 6.50 10.49
C LYS A 87 22.16 7.09 11.82
N LEU A 88 21.08 6.55 12.40
CA LEU A 88 20.53 7.02 13.66
C LEU A 88 21.27 6.46 14.89
N ASN A 89 22.08 5.41 14.75
CA ASN A 89 22.82 4.75 15.82
C ASN A 89 21.93 4.45 17.06
N LEU A 90 20.72 3.95 16.84
CA LEU A 90 19.79 3.66 17.92
C LEU A 90 20.30 2.52 18.80
N SER A 91 20.44 2.76 20.08
CA SER A 91 20.89 1.74 21.04
C SER A 91 19.95 0.53 21.03
N GLY A 92 20.52 -0.68 20.94
CA GLY A 92 19.75 -1.93 20.97
C GLY A 92 19.09 -2.30 19.64
N SER A 93 19.33 -1.54 18.56
CA SER A 93 18.86 -1.87 17.22
C SER A 93 19.98 -2.37 16.31
N ASP A 94 19.66 -3.20 15.33
CA ASP A 94 20.56 -3.65 14.27
C ASP A 94 19.99 -3.28 12.90
N TYR A 95 20.39 -2.12 12.39
CA TYR A 95 20.06 -1.64 11.05
C TYR A 95 21.24 -1.75 10.06
N LYS A 96 22.28 -2.54 10.41
CA LYS A 96 23.43 -2.68 9.55
C LYS A 96 23.06 -3.26 8.18
N GLY A 97 23.43 -2.56 7.12
CA GLY A 97 23.24 -3.01 5.75
C GLY A 97 21.82 -2.91 5.21
N VAL A 98 20.89 -2.27 5.92
CA VAL A 98 19.57 -1.96 5.32
C VAL A 98 19.71 -0.96 4.18
N ARG A 99 18.84 -1.05 3.19
CA ARG A 99 18.85 -0.15 2.04
C ARG A 99 18.71 1.31 2.46
N THR A 100 19.41 2.21 1.76
CA THR A 100 19.10 3.65 1.86
C THR A 100 17.74 3.94 1.22
N PHE A 101 17.18 5.13 1.49
CA PHE A 101 15.91 5.55 0.92
C PHE A 101 15.93 5.45 -0.62
N GLY A 102 16.93 6.04 -1.28
CA GLY A 102 17.05 5.96 -2.74
C GLY A 102 17.27 4.55 -3.26
N ALA A 103 18.00 3.69 -2.51
CA ALA A 103 18.17 2.28 -2.86
C ALA A 103 16.85 1.51 -2.72
N GLN A 104 16.00 1.87 -1.75
CA GLN A 104 14.68 1.29 -1.58
C GLN A 104 13.76 1.64 -2.76
N VAL A 105 13.74 2.91 -3.18
CA VAL A 105 12.96 3.37 -4.34
C VAL A 105 13.42 2.69 -5.64
N LYS A 106 14.74 2.56 -5.86
CA LYS A 106 15.29 1.82 -7.00
C LYS A 106 14.92 0.34 -6.98
N HIS A 107 14.91 -0.26 -5.79
CA HIS A 107 14.51 -1.66 -5.61
C HIS A 107 13.04 -1.89 -5.99
N ILE A 108 12.13 -1.01 -5.59
CA ILE A 108 10.71 -1.08 -6.00
C ILE A 108 10.62 -1.07 -7.53
N ALA A 109 11.28 -0.11 -8.19
CA ALA A 109 11.25 0.01 -9.64
C ALA A 109 11.82 -1.22 -10.35
N ALA A 110 12.98 -1.70 -9.92
CA ALA A 110 13.62 -2.88 -10.50
C ALA A 110 12.76 -4.14 -10.31
N SER A 111 12.17 -4.31 -9.12
CA SER A 111 11.26 -5.42 -8.83
C SER A 111 10.00 -5.38 -9.66
N ASN A 112 9.44 -4.20 -9.91
CA ASN A 112 8.32 -4.01 -10.81
C ASN A 112 8.62 -4.59 -12.19
N TYR A 113 9.75 -4.23 -12.81
CA TYR A 113 10.15 -4.80 -14.10
C TYR A 113 10.32 -6.32 -14.04
N LEU A 114 10.96 -6.86 -12.99
CA LEU A 114 11.18 -8.30 -12.84
C LEU A 114 9.89 -9.09 -12.67
N ILE A 115 8.90 -8.54 -11.94
CA ILE A 115 7.65 -9.21 -11.65
C ILE A 115 6.69 -9.11 -12.85
N TRP A 116 6.62 -7.97 -13.54
CA TRP A 116 5.69 -7.79 -14.65
C TRP A 116 6.19 -8.28 -16.00
N SER A 117 7.51 -8.37 -16.21
CA SER A 117 8.08 -8.87 -17.49
C SER A 117 7.55 -10.24 -17.91
N PRO A 118 7.43 -11.26 -17.01
CA PRO A 118 6.87 -12.55 -17.42
C PRO A 118 5.38 -12.50 -17.82
N ILE A 119 4.62 -11.48 -17.37
CA ILE A 119 3.22 -11.29 -17.77
C ILE A 119 3.12 -10.92 -19.24
N THR A 120 3.99 -10.03 -19.72
CA THR A 120 4.05 -9.59 -21.12
C THR A 120 4.87 -10.51 -22.01
N GLY A 121 5.78 -11.28 -21.45
CA GLY A 121 6.82 -12.02 -22.16
C GLY A 121 7.99 -11.14 -22.63
N GLU A 122 8.01 -9.85 -22.26
CA GLU A 122 9.12 -8.94 -22.57
C GLU A 122 10.30 -9.18 -21.60
N LYS A 123 11.52 -9.08 -22.12
CA LYS A 123 12.71 -9.13 -21.26
C LYS A 123 12.78 -7.86 -20.38
N PRO A 124 13.03 -7.98 -19.06
CA PRO A 124 13.27 -6.80 -18.23
C PRO A 124 14.50 -6.03 -18.72
N PRO A 125 14.56 -4.70 -18.54
CA PRO A 125 15.76 -3.93 -18.90
C PRO A 125 16.97 -4.38 -18.10
N ASP A 126 18.16 -4.27 -18.67
CA ASP A 126 19.42 -4.69 -18.01
C ASP A 126 19.69 -3.86 -16.73
N THR A 127 19.04 -2.72 -16.58
CA THR A 127 19.12 -1.85 -15.39
C THR A 127 18.51 -2.44 -14.12
N VAL A 128 17.79 -3.58 -14.19
CA VAL A 128 17.19 -4.18 -12.98
C VAL A 128 18.21 -4.71 -11.98
N ASN A 129 19.42 -5.12 -12.43
CA ASN A 129 20.56 -5.48 -11.57
C ASN A 129 20.14 -6.36 -10.38
N ASP A 130 19.58 -7.55 -10.65
CA ASP A 130 19.07 -8.48 -9.63
C ASP A 130 18.09 -7.83 -8.62
N GLY A 131 17.27 -6.89 -9.09
CA GLY A 131 16.30 -6.19 -8.25
C GLY A 131 16.87 -5.03 -7.42
N LYS A 132 18.15 -4.67 -7.59
CA LYS A 132 18.75 -3.52 -6.88
C LYS A 132 18.55 -2.20 -7.60
N GLY A 133 18.29 -2.28 -8.91
CA GLY A 133 18.29 -1.11 -9.80
C GLY A 133 19.71 -0.63 -10.14
N PRO A 134 19.85 0.41 -10.98
CA PRO A 134 21.14 0.87 -11.50
C PRO A 134 22.06 1.40 -10.40
N ASP A 135 23.29 0.92 -10.34
CA ASP A 135 24.26 1.36 -9.32
C ASP A 135 24.74 2.80 -9.53
N ASN A 136 24.81 3.24 -10.78
CA ASN A 136 25.26 4.58 -11.18
C ASN A 136 24.19 5.67 -11.07
N MET A 137 22.92 5.30 -10.86
CA MET A 137 21.81 6.24 -10.73
C MET A 137 21.77 6.81 -9.29
N LYS A 138 22.09 8.09 -9.13
CA LYS A 138 22.21 8.76 -7.82
C LYS A 138 21.25 9.94 -7.69
N ALA A 139 20.99 10.67 -8.76
CA ALA A 139 20.14 11.85 -8.73
C ALA A 139 18.70 11.47 -8.45
N LYS A 140 18.06 12.18 -7.53
CA LYS A 140 16.65 11.98 -7.16
C LYS A 140 15.73 11.96 -8.37
N ALA A 141 15.89 12.90 -9.29
CA ALA A 141 15.05 13.01 -10.48
C ALA A 141 15.13 11.75 -11.38
N GLU A 142 16.33 11.18 -11.55
CA GLU A 142 16.54 9.95 -12.32
C GLU A 142 15.88 8.75 -11.64
N ILE A 143 16.03 8.63 -10.31
CA ILE A 143 15.45 7.54 -9.51
C ILE A 143 13.92 7.61 -9.58
N ILE A 144 13.32 8.79 -9.45
CA ILE A 144 11.87 8.98 -9.55
C ILE A 144 11.38 8.68 -10.96
N LYS A 145 12.12 9.09 -12.00
CA LYS A 145 11.77 8.75 -13.37
C LYS A 145 11.78 7.23 -13.58
N TYR A 146 12.81 6.54 -13.12
CA TYR A 146 12.93 5.08 -13.22
C TYR A 146 11.77 4.37 -12.50
N LEU A 147 11.35 4.89 -11.34
CA LEU A 147 10.18 4.42 -10.62
C LEU A 147 8.90 4.58 -11.45
N LYS A 148 8.62 5.79 -11.97
CA LYS A 148 7.43 6.07 -12.78
C LYS A 148 7.39 5.22 -14.05
N ASP A 149 8.51 5.08 -14.74
CA ASP A 149 8.61 4.21 -15.93
C ASP A 149 8.28 2.75 -15.59
N SER A 150 8.69 2.26 -14.41
CA SER A 150 8.39 0.91 -13.97
C SER A 150 6.90 0.68 -13.70
N PHE A 151 6.18 1.67 -13.16
CA PHE A 151 4.73 1.60 -12.98
C PHE A 151 3.99 1.66 -14.34
N ALA A 152 4.44 2.52 -15.25
CA ALA A 152 3.89 2.56 -16.61
C ALA A 152 4.02 1.19 -17.32
N PHE A 153 5.13 0.48 -17.10
CA PHE A 153 5.29 -0.89 -17.58
C PHE A 153 4.30 -1.86 -16.91
N GLY A 154 4.03 -1.70 -15.62
CA GLY A 154 3.02 -2.49 -14.89
C GLY A 154 1.61 -2.30 -15.45
N HIS A 155 1.18 -1.06 -15.68
CA HIS A 155 -0.10 -0.75 -16.33
C HIS A 155 -0.22 -1.41 -17.71
N LYS A 156 0.85 -1.35 -18.51
CA LYS A 156 0.90 -2.06 -19.81
C LYS A 156 0.76 -3.57 -19.63
N ALA A 157 1.45 -4.15 -18.62
CA ALA A 157 1.40 -5.58 -18.38
C ALA A 157 0.00 -6.06 -17.99
N VAL A 158 -0.67 -5.38 -17.05
CA VAL A 158 -2.01 -5.80 -16.61
C VAL A 158 -3.07 -5.58 -17.66
N ALA A 159 -2.91 -4.63 -18.60
CA ALA A 159 -3.81 -4.45 -19.73
C ALA A 159 -3.86 -5.68 -20.67
N THR A 160 -2.86 -6.57 -20.61
CA THR A 160 -2.86 -7.83 -21.39
C THR A 160 -3.64 -8.97 -20.75
N LEU A 161 -4.12 -8.80 -19.50
CA LEU A 161 -4.82 -9.83 -18.75
C LEU A 161 -6.25 -10.03 -19.27
N THR A 162 -6.61 -11.30 -19.42
CA THR A 162 -7.95 -11.74 -19.82
C THR A 162 -8.40 -12.89 -18.92
N SER A 163 -9.70 -13.17 -18.87
CA SER A 163 -10.21 -14.32 -18.12
C SER A 163 -9.62 -15.66 -18.58
N SER A 164 -9.18 -15.76 -19.83
CA SER A 164 -8.61 -16.99 -20.39
C SER A 164 -7.14 -17.20 -20.04
N ASN A 165 -6.34 -16.13 -19.84
CA ASN A 165 -4.89 -16.25 -19.63
C ASN A 165 -4.41 -16.09 -18.18
N LEU A 166 -5.30 -15.70 -17.26
CA LEU A 166 -4.96 -15.39 -15.86
C LEU A 166 -4.24 -16.51 -15.13
N VAL A 167 -4.74 -17.73 -15.27
CA VAL A 167 -4.24 -18.90 -14.55
C VAL A 167 -3.41 -19.85 -15.42
N GLU A 168 -3.14 -19.46 -16.66
CA GLU A 168 -2.21 -20.22 -17.51
C GLU A 168 -0.82 -20.27 -16.84
N PRO A 169 -0.17 -21.45 -16.82
CA PRO A 169 1.18 -21.57 -16.30
C PRO A 169 2.16 -20.74 -17.13
N ILE A 170 2.94 -19.92 -16.43
CA ILE A 170 4.09 -19.20 -17.00
C ILE A 170 5.31 -19.40 -16.11
N THR A 171 6.46 -18.94 -16.55
CA THR A 171 7.69 -18.99 -15.74
C THR A 171 8.01 -17.59 -15.24
N SER A 172 8.22 -17.45 -13.92
CA SER A 172 8.68 -16.19 -13.32
C SER A 172 10.11 -15.84 -13.74
N GLY A 173 10.52 -14.59 -13.50
CA GLY A 173 11.90 -14.15 -13.74
C GLY A 173 12.97 -14.96 -12.97
N SER A 174 12.59 -15.64 -11.88
CA SER A 174 13.46 -16.55 -11.12
C SER A 174 13.44 -18.00 -11.63
N GLY A 175 12.80 -18.27 -12.77
CA GLY A 175 12.70 -19.62 -13.35
C GLY A 175 11.67 -20.54 -12.70
N ARG A 176 10.81 -20.06 -11.78
CA ARG A 176 9.81 -20.86 -11.08
C ARG A 176 8.47 -20.84 -11.82
N PRO A 177 7.73 -21.98 -11.85
CA PRO A 177 6.36 -21.99 -12.34
C PRO A 177 5.48 -21.02 -11.55
N THR A 178 4.62 -20.29 -12.25
CA THR A 178 3.70 -19.31 -11.67
C THR A 178 2.53 -19.06 -12.61
N THR A 179 1.69 -18.07 -12.31
CA THR A 179 0.60 -17.61 -13.18
C THR A 179 0.65 -16.09 -13.33
N ARG A 180 0.02 -15.56 -14.39
CA ARG A 180 -0.11 -14.10 -14.58
C ARG A 180 -0.87 -13.46 -13.42
N LEU A 181 -1.93 -14.10 -12.93
CA LEU A 181 -2.70 -13.58 -11.80
C LEU A 181 -1.83 -13.42 -10.54
N PHE A 182 -1.05 -14.46 -10.20
CA PHE A 182 -0.16 -14.36 -9.03
C PHE A 182 0.82 -13.20 -9.15
N LEU A 183 1.51 -13.07 -10.29
CA LEU A 183 2.46 -11.97 -10.47
C LEU A 183 1.78 -10.60 -10.47
N ALA A 184 0.61 -10.47 -11.09
CA ALA A 184 -0.13 -9.23 -11.16
C ALA A 184 -0.62 -8.73 -9.78
N THR A 185 -0.98 -9.64 -8.88
CA THR A 185 -1.37 -9.30 -7.49
C THR A 185 -0.16 -9.19 -6.56
N PHE A 186 0.90 -9.94 -6.81
CA PHE A 186 2.11 -9.90 -6.00
C PHE A 186 2.88 -8.58 -6.16
N ALA A 187 2.90 -7.99 -7.36
CA ALA A 187 3.61 -6.74 -7.60
C ALA A 187 3.08 -5.56 -6.75
N PRO A 188 1.76 -5.25 -6.70
CA PRO A 188 1.24 -4.25 -5.78
C PRO A 188 1.52 -4.59 -4.31
N ALA A 189 1.35 -5.85 -3.89
CA ALA A 189 1.63 -6.27 -2.52
C ALA A 189 3.10 -6.02 -2.12
N HIS A 190 4.05 -6.30 -3.01
CA HIS A 190 5.46 -5.99 -2.83
C HIS A 190 5.72 -4.48 -2.74
N CYS A 191 5.03 -3.68 -3.56
CA CYS A 191 5.12 -2.22 -3.47
C CYS A 191 4.59 -1.70 -2.13
N PHE A 192 3.47 -2.24 -1.59
CA PHE A 192 2.92 -1.85 -0.29
C PHE A 192 3.86 -2.20 0.87
N ASP A 193 4.52 -3.37 0.83
CA ASP A 193 5.55 -3.73 1.83
C ASP A 193 6.66 -2.68 1.88
N HIS A 194 7.22 -2.32 0.72
CA HIS A 194 8.28 -1.32 0.65
C HIS A 194 7.79 0.12 0.87
N TYR A 195 6.53 0.44 0.53
CA TYR A 195 5.91 1.71 0.86
C TYR A 195 5.89 1.95 2.36
N GLY A 196 5.49 0.95 3.16
CA GLY A 196 5.57 1.03 4.61
C GLY A 196 6.97 1.40 5.12
N GLN A 197 8.00 0.78 4.55
CA GLN A 197 9.40 1.04 4.91
C GLN A 197 9.82 2.49 4.56
N ILE A 198 9.54 2.98 3.36
CA ILE A 198 9.91 4.36 2.98
C ILE A 198 9.10 5.41 3.74
N VAL A 199 7.87 5.13 4.14
CA VAL A 199 7.05 5.98 5.03
C VAL A 199 7.74 6.16 6.38
N GLU A 200 8.27 5.08 6.98
CA GLU A 200 9.03 5.18 8.23
C GLU A 200 10.31 6.00 8.04
N TYR A 201 10.99 5.87 6.92
CA TYR A 201 12.18 6.69 6.63
C TYR A 201 11.85 8.19 6.53
N LEU A 202 10.69 8.56 5.94
CA LEU A 202 10.20 9.93 5.95
C LEU A 202 10.01 10.44 7.39
N ARG A 203 9.31 9.67 8.23
CA ARG A 203 9.06 10.02 9.64
C ARG A 203 10.34 10.16 10.45
N MET A 204 11.31 9.28 10.25
CA MET A 204 12.65 9.35 10.87
C MET A 204 13.41 10.62 10.49
N ASN A 205 13.06 11.26 9.36
CA ASN A 205 13.60 12.54 8.92
C ASN A 205 12.68 13.74 9.23
N GLY A 206 11.65 13.57 10.07
CA GLY A 206 10.72 14.63 10.45
C GLY A 206 9.73 15.02 9.36
N ILE A 207 9.54 14.19 8.34
CA ILE A 207 8.66 14.46 7.19
C ILE A 207 7.35 13.70 7.39
N VAL A 208 6.21 14.42 7.39
CA VAL A 208 4.89 13.79 7.35
C VAL A 208 4.66 13.20 5.96
N PRO A 209 4.40 11.88 5.85
CA PRO A 209 4.13 11.25 4.57
C PRO A 209 2.92 11.89 3.87
N PRO A 210 2.93 12.06 2.53
CA PRO A 210 1.84 12.71 1.80
C PRO A 210 0.45 12.14 2.11
N ALA A 211 0.31 10.82 2.17
CA ALA A 211 -0.96 10.17 2.49
C ALA A 211 -1.47 10.42 3.92
N SER A 212 -0.64 10.95 4.82
CA SER A 212 -1.02 11.30 6.20
C SER A 212 -1.27 12.80 6.42
N ARG A 213 -1.20 13.62 5.36
CA ARG A 213 -1.40 15.08 5.46
C ARG A 213 -2.89 15.38 5.45
N GLY A 214 -3.33 16.23 6.38
CA GLY A 214 -4.73 16.67 6.45
C GLY A 214 -5.70 15.66 7.11
N GLN A 215 -5.16 14.68 7.83
CA GLN A 215 -5.94 13.77 8.69
C GLN A 215 -6.06 14.33 10.10
#